data_7d5d0e83aeef71775770180a80f3b3c6
#
_entry.id   7d5d0e83aeef71775770180a80f3b3c6
#
_cell.length_a   1.000
_cell.length_b   1.000
_cell.length_c   1.000
_cell.angle_alpha   90.00
_cell.angle_beta   90.00
_cell.angle_gamma   90.00
#
_symmetry.space_group_name_H-M   'P 1'
#
loop_
_entity.id
_entity.type
_entity.pdbx_description
1 polymer ?
#
loop_
_entity_poly.entity_id
_entity_poly.type
_entity_poly.pdbx_seq_one_letter_code
_entity_poly.pdbx_strand_id
1 'polypeptide(L)'
;MKHHSIVELFDVIVAGGCIYMVFEYLDMDLKKLMDRKKSLLTPKLVKSYMHQLLDAIDYCHTNRILHRDLKPQNLLLDCNGHIKLADFGLARNFNIPLRAYTHEGENIR
;
A
#
# COMPACT_ATOMS: atom_id res chain seq x y z
N MET A 1 -6.16 0.39 -11.31
CA MET A 1 -4.70 0.36 -11.12
C MET A 1 -4.29 -1.05 -10.75
N LYS A 2 -3.55 -1.69 -11.63
CA LYS A 2 -3.12 -3.08 -11.41
C LYS A 2 -1.61 -3.21 -11.50
N HIS A 3 -1.01 -3.74 -10.44
CA HIS A 3 0.42 -3.97 -10.38
C HIS A 3 0.66 -5.12 -9.39
N HIS A 4 1.65 -5.96 -9.66
CA HIS A 4 1.92 -7.12 -8.82
C HIS A 4 2.38 -6.78 -7.40
N SER A 5 2.83 -5.55 -7.18
CA SER A 5 3.26 -5.09 -5.85
C SER A 5 2.29 -4.06 -5.25
N ILE A 6 1.05 -4.05 -5.71
CA ILE A 6 -0.01 -3.19 -5.17
C ILE A 6 -1.22 -4.07 -4.87
N VAL A 7 -1.78 -3.90 -3.67
CA VAL A 7 -2.98 -4.65 -3.26
C VAL A 7 -4.12 -4.35 -4.23
N GLU A 8 -4.74 -5.40 -4.75
CA GLU A 8 -5.78 -5.26 -5.75
C GLU A 8 -7.12 -4.91 -5.11
N LEU A 9 -7.83 -3.95 -5.70
CA LEU A 9 -9.20 -3.62 -5.32
C LEU A 9 -10.14 -4.46 -6.16
N PHE A 10 -10.90 -5.34 -5.52
CA PHE A 10 -11.81 -6.24 -6.22
C PHE A 10 -13.16 -5.60 -6.49
N ASP A 11 -13.67 -4.78 -5.58
CA ASP A 11 -15.01 -4.25 -5.71
C ASP A 11 -15.20 -3.01 -4.85
N VAL A 12 -16.17 -2.19 -5.23
CA VAL A 12 -16.60 -1.03 -4.45
C VAL A 12 -18.12 -1.14 -4.30
N ILE A 13 -18.59 -1.17 -3.05
CA ILE A 13 -20.01 -1.33 -2.74
C ILE A 13 -20.49 -0.07 -2.03
N VAL A 14 -21.57 0.51 -2.51
CA VAL A 14 -22.20 1.67 -1.86
C VAL A 14 -23.53 1.20 -1.27
N ALA A 15 -23.65 1.30 0.05
CA ALA A 15 -24.86 0.85 0.75
C ALA A 15 -25.04 1.65 2.04
N GLY A 16 -26.27 2.08 2.31
CA GLY A 16 -26.62 2.74 3.57
C GLY A 16 -25.81 3.98 3.88
N GLY A 17 -25.42 4.73 2.85
CA GLY A 17 -24.62 5.94 3.02
C GLY A 17 -23.13 5.67 3.23
N CYS A 18 -22.70 4.40 3.14
CA CYS A 18 -21.31 4.01 3.32
C CYS A 18 -20.74 3.46 2.03
N ILE A 19 -19.43 3.62 1.87
CA ILE A 19 -18.68 3.04 0.76
C ILE A 19 -17.80 1.94 1.32
N TYR A 20 -17.93 0.74 0.75
CA TYR A 20 -17.14 -0.42 1.13
C TYR A 20 -16.20 -0.77 -0.01
N MET A 21 -14.91 -0.86 0.29
CA MET A 21 -13.90 -1.23 -0.70
C MET A 21 -13.39 -2.61 -0.37
N VAL A 22 -13.53 -3.53 -1.33
CA VAL A 22 -13.15 -4.93 -1.15
C VAL A 22 -11.80 -5.16 -1.81
N PHE A 23 -10.78 -5.41 -1.00
CA PHE A 23 -9.42 -5.65 -1.47
C PHE A 23 -9.03 -7.12 -1.36
N GLU A 24 -8.00 -7.51 -2.09
CA GLU A 24 -7.41 -8.82 -1.86
C GLU A 24 -6.89 -8.88 -0.42
N TYR A 25 -6.91 -10.06 0.16
CA TYR A 25 -6.52 -10.25 1.55
C TYR A 25 -5.12 -10.83 1.65
N LEU A 26 -4.29 -10.19 2.49
CA LEU A 26 -2.99 -10.73 2.90
C LEU A 26 -2.91 -10.63 4.42
N ASP A 27 -2.59 -11.73 5.07
CA ASP A 27 -2.68 -11.83 6.53
C ASP A 27 -1.41 -11.39 7.27
N MET A 28 -0.35 -11.04 6.56
CA MET A 28 0.91 -10.62 7.16
C MET A 28 1.29 -9.24 6.64
N ASP A 29 1.87 -8.42 7.49
CA ASP A 29 2.47 -7.16 7.07
C ASP A 29 3.90 -7.08 7.59
N LEU A 30 4.66 -6.11 7.07
CA LEU A 30 6.07 -5.98 7.42
C LEU A 30 6.25 -5.67 8.90
N LYS A 31 5.35 -4.90 9.50
CA LYS A 31 5.42 -4.59 10.92
C LYS A 31 5.31 -5.86 11.76
N LYS A 32 4.36 -6.72 11.44
CA LYS A 32 4.19 -8.01 12.13
C LYS A 32 5.42 -8.89 11.99
N LEU A 33 6.00 -8.94 10.79
CA LEU A 33 7.19 -9.72 10.55
C LEU A 33 8.36 -9.22 11.40
N MET A 34 8.55 -7.90 11.42
CA MET A 34 9.63 -7.28 12.20
C MET A 34 9.45 -7.51 13.70
N ASP A 35 8.21 -7.45 14.17
CA ASP A 35 7.92 -7.66 15.60
C ASP A 35 8.11 -9.12 16.00
N ARG A 36 7.83 -10.04 15.09
CA ARG A 36 7.97 -11.46 15.37
C ARG A 36 9.43 -11.89 15.39
N LYS A 37 10.16 -11.60 14.31
CA LYS A 37 11.50 -12.13 14.18
C LYS A 37 12.29 -11.39 13.12
N LYS A 38 13.10 -10.43 13.53
CA LYS A 38 13.92 -9.66 12.60
C LYS A 38 14.90 -10.52 11.81
N SER A 39 15.30 -11.64 12.37
CA SER A 39 16.24 -12.54 11.69
C SER A 39 15.67 -13.14 10.40
N LEU A 40 14.35 -13.09 10.21
CA LEU A 40 13.74 -13.53 8.97
C LEU A 40 13.96 -12.52 7.84
N LEU A 41 14.33 -11.28 8.17
CA LEU A 41 14.66 -10.27 7.18
C LEU A 41 16.15 -10.38 6.82
N THR A 42 16.46 -11.33 5.97
CA THR A 42 17.82 -11.50 5.48
C THR A 42 18.15 -10.39 4.47
N PRO A 43 19.43 -10.07 4.24
CA PRO A 43 19.80 -9.08 3.23
C PRO A 43 19.22 -9.39 1.86
N LYS A 44 19.16 -10.66 1.49
CA LYS A 44 18.59 -11.09 0.21
C LYS A 44 17.10 -10.76 0.13
N LEU A 45 16.35 -11.02 1.19
CA LEU A 45 14.92 -10.75 1.24
C LEU A 45 14.65 -9.23 1.23
N VAL A 46 15.43 -8.47 2.00
CA VAL A 46 15.30 -7.01 2.02
C VAL A 46 15.54 -6.44 0.63
N LYS A 47 16.56 -6.94 -0.08
CA LYS A 47 16.85 -6.48 -1.43
C LYS A 47 15.67 -6.77 -2.36
N SER A 48 15.08 -7.95 -2.26
CA SER A 48 13.91 -8.33 -3.06
C SER A 48 12.72 -7.42 -2.76
N TYR A 49 12.44 -7.19 -1.50
CA TYR A 49 11.33 -6.31 -1.10
C TYR A 49 11.56 -4.88 -1.59
N MET A 50 12.77 -4.35 -1.46
CA MET A 50 13.08 -3.00 -1.92
C MET A 50 12.89 -2.87 -3.43
N HIS A 51 13.33 -3.87 -4.17
CA HIS A 51 13.15 -3.87 -5.63
C HIS A 51 11.66 -3.84 -5.99
N GLN A 52 10.86 -4.65 -5.32
CA GLN A 52 9.42 -4.71 -5.56
C GLN A 52 8.74 -3.40 -5.19
N LEU A 53 9.12 -2.81 -4.06
CA LEU A 53 8.53 -1.53 -3.62
C LEU A 53 8.89 -0.39 -4.55
N LEU A 54 10.14 -0.32 -5.00
CA LEU A 54 10.56 0.72 -5.93
C LEU A 54 9.82 0.60 -7.26
N ASP A 55 9.60 -0.62 -7.72
CA ASP A 55 8.84 -0.88 -8.92
C ASP A 55 7.38 -0.40 -8.77
N ALA A 56 6.78 -0.68 -7.62
CA ALA A 56 5.42 -0.23 -7.34
C ALA A 56 5.32 1.29 -7.24
N ILE A 57 6.29 1.92 -6.59
CA ILE A 57 6.33 3.38 -6.44
C ILE A 57 6.50 4.04 -7.81
N ASP A 58 7.36 3.48 -8.64
CA ASP A 58 7.56 3.97 -10.00
C ASP A 58 6.25 3.89 -10.79
N TYR A 59 5.55 2.78 -10.67
CA TYR A 59 4.24 2.61 -11.30
C TYR A 59 3.25 3.69 -10.84
N CYS A 60 3.21 3.95 -9.54
CA CYS A 60 2.32 4.97 -8.99
C CYS A 60 2.66 6.35 -9.52
N HIS A 61 3.95 6.71 -9.55
CA HIS A 61 4.37 8.02 -10.03
C HIS A 61 4.11 8.18 -11.53
N THR A 62 4.29 7.11 -12.31
CA THR A 62 3.97 7.13 -13.74
C THR A 62 2.48 7.39 -13.95
N ASN A 63 1.64 6.92 -13.04
CA ASN A 63 0.20 7.13 -13.09
C ASN A 63 -0.26 8.32 -12.25
N ARG A 64 0.68 9.16 -11.81
CA ARG A 64 0.44 10.40 -11.07
C ARG A 64 -0.29 10.18 -9.75
N ILE A 65 0.08 9.12 -9.05
CA ILE A 65 -0.50 8.76 -7.77
C ILE A 65 0.59 8.80 -6.70
N LEU A 66 0.30 9.46 -5.59
CA LEU A 66 1.19 9.48 -4.43
C LEU A 66 0.59 8.64 -3.33
N HIS A 67 1.36 7.69 -2.82
CA HIS A 67 0.99 7.00 -1.59
C HIS A 67 1.43 7.89 -0.44
N ARG A 68 0.51 8.32 0.39
CA ARG A 68 0.78 9.35 1.38
C ARG A 68 1.16 8.79 2.75
N ASP A 69 1.23 7.48 2.88
CA ASP A 69 1.45 6.85 4.17
C ASP A 69 2.22 5.55 4.02
N LEU A 70 3.48 5.67 3.58
CA LEU A 70 4.37 4.52 3.50
C LEU A 70 4.89 4.18 4.90
N LYS A 71 4.43 3.07 5.43
CA LYS A 71 4.88 2.56 6.72
C LYS A 71 4.74 1.05 6.74
N PRO A 72 5.46 0.36 7.64
CA PRO A 72 5.46 -1.12 7.64
C PRO A 72 4.08 -1.76 7.76
N GLN A 73 3.12 -1.11 8.42
CA GLN A 73 1.76 -1.64 8.54
C GLN A 73 1.02 -1.67 7.21
N ASN A 74 1.44 -0.84 6.24
CA ASN A 74 0.81 -0.77 4.93
C ASN A 74 1.58 -1.54 3.86
N LEU A 75 2.58 -2.31 4.26
CA LEU A 75 3.36 -3.17 3.39
C LEU A 75 2.98 -4.62 3.69
N LEU A 76 2.13 -5.19 2.86
CA LEU A 76 1.58 -6.53 3.07
C LEU A 76 2.45 -7.58 2.40
N LEU A 77 2.55 -8.72 3.04
CA LEU A 77 3.43 -9.80 2.60
C LEU A 77 2.64 -11.07 2.33
N ASP A 78 3.00 -11.78 1.28
CA ASP A 78 2.47 -13.13 1.06
C ASP A 78 3.54 -14.18 1.40
N CYS A 79 3.16 -15.43 1.34
CA CYS A 79 4.07 -16.53 1.68
C CYS A 79 5.07 -16.86 0.58
N ASN A 80 4.97 -16.21 -0.58
CA ASN A 80 5.83 -16.48 -1.73
C ASN A 80 6.92 -15.43 -1.94
N GLY A 81 7.13 -14.56 -0.96
CA GLY A 81 8.17 -13.54 -1.05
C GLY A 81 7.75 -12.26 -1.74
N HIS A 82 6.47 -12.04 -1.92
CA HIS A 82 5.96 -10.80 -2.52
C HIS A 82 5.59 -9.79 -1.44
N ILE A 83 5.85 -8.52 -1.74
CA ILE A 83 5.41 -7.41 -0.88
C ILE A 83 4.50 -6.52 -1.71
N LYS A 84 3.44 -6.02 -1.08
CA LYS A 84 2.44 -5.20 -1.77
C LYS A 84 2.09 -3.97 -0.97
N LEU A 85 1.98 -2.84 -1.67
CA LEU A 85 1.52 -1.60 -1.06
C LEU A 85 0.02 -1.65 -0.82
N ALA A 86 -0.41 -1.21 0.35
CA ALA A 86 -1.81 -1.14 0.73
C ALA A 86 -2.21 0.31 1.04
N ASP A 87 -3.49 0.50 1.39
CA ASP A 87 -4.05 1.80 1.77
C ASP A 87 -4.06 2.83 0.65
N PHE A 88 -4.22 2.37 -0.59
CA PHE A 88 -4.36 3.27 -1.73
C PHE A 88 -5.68 4.04 -1.71
N GLY A 89 -6.62 3.66 -0.84
CA GLY A 89 -7.82 4.45 -0.64
C GLY A 89 -7.53 5.86 -0.15
N LEU A 90 -6.35 6.06 0.47
CA LEU A 90 -5.90 7.36 0.97
C LEU A 90 -5.00 8.08 -0.01
N ALA A 91 -4.65 7.46 -1.14
CA ALA A 91 -3.80 8.06 -2.15
C ALA A 91 -4.54 9.17 -2.89
N ARG A 92 -3.77 10.07 -3.46
CA ARG A 92 -4.31 11.20 -4.24
C ARG A 92 -3.52 11.36 -5.51
N ASN A 93 -4.24 11.75 -6.56
CA ASN A 93 -3.60 12.15 -7.81
C ASN A 93 -2.92 13.49 -7.58
N PHE A 94 -1.62 13.56 -7.80
CA PHE A 94 -0.86 14.77 -7.46
C PHE A 94 -1.02 15.91 -8.47
N ASN A 95 -1.92 15.75 -9.45
CA ASN A 95 -2.35 16.86 -10.29
C ASN A 95 -3.52 17.63 -9.67
N ILE A 96 -4.11 17.14 -8.59
CA ILE A 96 -5.23 17.79 -7.92
C ILE A 96 -4.67 18.76 -6.88
N PRO A 97 -5.31 19.94 -6.69
CA PRO A 97 -4.80 20.93 -5.75
C PRO A 97 -4.60 20.38 -4.34
N LEU A 98 -3.45 20.72 -3.75
CA LEU A 98 -3.05 20.16 -2.46
C LEU A 98 -3.95 20.56 -1.28
N ARG A 99 -4.55 21.71 -1.34
CA ARG A 99 -5.35 22.14 -0.18
C ARG A 99 -6.52 21.20 0.10
N ALA A 100 -7.02 20.52 -0.92
CA ALA A 100 -8.08 19.55 -0.73
C ALA A 100 -7.59 18.32 0.02
N TYR A 101 -6.30 18.04 -0.07
CA TYR A 101 -5.69 16.89 0.57
C TYR A 101 -5.22 17.14 1.98
N THR A 102 -4.68 18.32 2.22
CA THR A 102 -4.11 18.66 3.51
C THR A 102 -5.09 18.38 4.63
N HIS A 103 -6.31 18.80 4.44
CA HIS A 103 -7.34 18.61 5.44
C HIS A 103 -7.67 17.13 5.63
N GLU A 104 -7.89 16.43 4.54
CA GLU A 104 -8.20 15.00 4.60
C GLU A 104 -7.04 14.17 5.13
N GLY A 105 -5.83 14.50 4.73
CA GLY A 105 -4.65 13.80 5.17
C GLY A 105 -4.46 13.82 6.67
N GLU A 106 -4.78 14.92 7.29
CA GLU A 106 -4.70 15.05 8.74
C GLU A 106 -5.73 14.21 9.46
N ASN A 107 -6.91 14.11 8.90
CA ASN A 107 -8.01 13.40 9.53
C ASN A 107 -7.89 11.88 9.39
N ILE A 108 -7.21 11.43 8.38
CA ILE A 108 -7.12 10.01 8.08
C ILE A 108 -5.99 9.34 8.87
N ARG A 109 -5.01 10.08 9.26
CA ARG A 109 -3.89 9.56 10.03
C ARG A 109 -4.21 9.49 11.49
#